data_b6ad083426e2643aef0a59875ecb0eb2
#
_entry.id   b6ad083426e2643aef0a59875ecb0eb2
#
_cell.length_a   1.000
_cell.length_b   1.000
_cell.length_c   1.000
_cell.angle_alpha   90.00
_cell.angle_beta   90.00
_cell.angle_gamma   90.00
#
_symmetry.space_group_name_H-M   'P 1'
#
loop_
_entity.id
_entity.type
_entity.pdbx_description
1 polymer ?
#
loop_
_entity_poly.entity_id
_entity_poly.type
_entity_poly.pdbx_seq_one_letter_code
_entity_poly.pdbx_strand_id
1 'polypeptide(L)'
;PMRGTAPHMTIEENLALAAGSGGWFSPMTKADRKRFQDRLALLDMGLEDRMRQPVGLLSGGQRQALTLLMATMNPPKLLLLDEHTAALDPGTAEKVLKITRDVVAQHSITTLMVTHNMKNALELGNRTLMMDSGHIVLDVQGEERAGMTVNDLLERFRAGAGKDLDNDRILLSD
;
A
#
# COMPACT_ATOMS: atom_id res chain seq x y z
N PRO A 1 -1.92 -8.92 10.95
CA PRO A 1 -3.13 -8.28 11.48
C PRO A 1 -4.16 -8.10 10.39
N MET A 2 -5.39 -8.56 10.63
CA MET A 2 -6.50 -8.49 9.66
C MET A 2 -7.19 -7.11 9.69
N ARG A 3 -6.40 -6.03 9.58
CA ARG A 3 -6.94 -4.66 9.63
C ARG A 3 -7.43 -4.26 8.24
N GLY A 4 -8.59 -3.61 8.17
CA GLY A 4 -9.15 -3.04 6.95
C GLY A 4 -10.17 -3.91 6.18
N THR A 5 -10.35 -5.19 6.55
CA THR A 5 -11.36 -6.09 5.95
C THR A 5 -12.17 -6.83 7.00
N ALA A 6 -13.39 -7.23 6.66
CA ALA A 6 -14.25 -8.11 7.46
C ALA A 6 -14.04 -9.58 6.98
N PRO A 7 -13.28 -10.42 7.73
CA PRO A 7 -12.79 -11.71 7.23
C PRO A 7 -13.90 -12.74 6.98
N HIS A 8 -15.02 -12.64 7.69
CA HIS A 8 -16.16 -13.54 7.52
C HIS A 8 -17.11 -13.14 6.38
N MET A 9 -16.98 -11.92 5.88
CA MET A 9 -17.73 -11.43 4.73
C MET A 9 -17.02 -11.80 3.44
N THR A 10 -17.78 -11.91 2.36
CA THR A 10 -17.25 -12.15 1.02
C THR A 10 -16.50 -10.94 0.47
N ILE A 11 -15.74 -11.13 -0.61
CA ILE A 11 -15.04 -10.05 -1.31
C ILE A 11 -16.05 -8.99 -1.77
N GLU A 12 -17.16 -9.40 -2.40
CA GLU A 12 -18.19 -8.47 -2.89
C GLU A 12 -18.87 -7.68 -1.76
N GLU A 13 -19.09 -8.28 -0.59
CA GLU A 13 -19.66 -7.60 0.57
C GLU A 13 -18.68 -6.58 1.17
N ASN A 14 -17.39 -6.92 1.27
CA ASN A 14 -16.36 -5.98 1.69
C ASN A 14 -16.27 -4.77 0.75
N LEU A 15 -16.32 -4.99 -0.57
CA LEU A 15 -16.32 -3.90 -1.56
C LEU A 15 -17.59 -3.05 -1.47
N ALA A 16 -18.75 -3.65 -1.24
CA ALA A 16 -20.00 -2.91 -1.07
C ALA A 16 -19.96 -1.97 0.15
N LEU A 17 -19.38 -2.45 1.27
CA LEU A 17 -19.15 -1.62 2.45
C LEU A 17 -18.23 -0.43 2.15
N ALA A 18 -17.12 -0.69 1.47
CA ALA A 18 -16.13 0.34 1.13
C ALA A 18 -16.68 1.38 0.13
N ALA A 19 -17.50 0.92 -0.81
CA ALA A 19 -18.13 1.80 -1.80
C ALA A 19 -19.20 2.72 -1.21
N GLY A 20 -19.71 2.42 0.01
CA GLY A 20 -20.87 3.09 0.57
C GLY A 20 -22.13 2.87 -0.26
N SER A 21 -22.12 1.84 -1.13
CA SER A 21 -23.24 1.53 -2.01
C SER A 21 -24.34 0.83 -1.24
N GLY A 22 -25.40 1.54 -1.00
CA GLY A 22 -26.62 1.01 -0.41
C GLY A 22 -26.62 1.09 1.12
N GLY A 23 -27.77 1.49 1.67
CA GLY A 23 -28.02 1.28 3.09
C GLY A 23 -27.92 -0.21 3.42
N TRP A 24 -27.75 -0.55 4.68
CA TRP A 24 -27.61 -1.90 5.24
C TRP A 24 -28.55 -2.99 4.65
N PHE A 25 -29.61 -2.57 3.97
CA PHE A 25 -30.64 -3.43 3.39
C PHE A 25 -30.77 -3.35 1.85
N SER A 26 -29.89 -2.61 1.15
CA SER A 26 -29.98 -2.54 -0.32
C SER A 26 -29.32 -3.75 -0.94
N PRO A 27 -30.04 -4.56 -1.74
CA PRO A 27 -29.46 -5.71 -2.43
C PRO A 27 -28.44 -5.22 -3.46
N MET A 28 -27.32 -5.91 -3.56
CA MET A 28 -26.28 -5.66 -4.57
C MET A 28 -26.89 -5.83 -5.98
N THR A 29 -26.80 -4.80 -6.81
CA THR A 29 -27.29 -4.86 -8.19
C THR A 29 -26.32 -5.62 -9.12
N LYS A 30 -26.79 -6.03 -10.29
CA LYS A 30 -25.95 -6.61 -11.34
C LYS A 30 -24.86 -5.60 -11.80
N ALA A 31 -25.20 -4.31 -11.83
CA ALA A 31 -24.28 -3.24 -12.20
C ALA A 31 -23.16 -3.07 -11.15
N ASP A 32 -23.50 -3.11 -9.85
CA ASP A 32 -22.50 -3.04 -8.78
C ASP A 32 -21.54 -4.23 -8.86
N ARG A 33 -22.07 -5.44 -9.04
CA ARG A 33 -21.26 -6.65 -9.17
C ARG A 33 -20.30 -6.56 -10.36
N LYS A 34 -20.78 -6.09 -11.53
CA LYS A 34 -19.93 -5.89 -12.70
C LYS A 34 -18.83 -4.88 -12.42
N ARG A 35 -19.17 -3.73 -11.81
CA ARG A 35 -18.21 -2.70 -11.43
C ARG A 35 -17.12 -3.24 -10.48
N PHE A 36 -17.50 -4.04 -9.48
CA PHE A 36 -16.54 -4.65 -8.57
C PHE A 36 -15.66 -5.66 -9.27
N GLN A 37 -16.23 -6.48 -10.15
CA GLN A 37 -15.49 -7.46 -10.94
C GLN A 37 -14.42 -6.77 -11.82
N ASP A 38 -14.78 -5.69 -12.51
CA ASP A 38 -13.86 -4.92 -13.35
C ASP A 38 -12.73 -4.29 -12.53
N ARG A 39 -13.04 -3.78 -11.32
CA ARG A 39 -12.03 -3.24 -10.41
C ARG A 39 -11.10 -4.31 -9.86
N LEU A 40 -11.62 -5.50 -9.52
CA LEU A 40 -10.81 -6.62 -9.04
C LEU A 40 -9.88 -7.16 -10.13
N ALA A 41 -10.34 -7.21 -11.39
CA ALA A 41 -9.54 -7.63 -12.51
C ALA A 41 -8.26 -6.79 -12.71
N LEU A 42 -8.30 -5.49 -12.35
CA LEU A 42 -7.11 -4.62 -12.39
C LEU A 42 -6.01 -5.07 -11.43
N LEU A 43 -6.34 -5.81 -10.37
CA LEU A 43 -5.36 -6.34 -9.42
C LEU A 43 -4.56 -7.51 -10.00
N ASP A 44 -5.07 -8.17 -11.04
CA ASP A 44 -4.46 -9.35 -11.68
C ASP A 44 -4.08 -10.43 -10.66
N MET A 45 -5.01 -10.75 -9.75
CA MET A 45 -4.85 -11.73 -8.66
C MET A 45 -5.93 -12.82 -8.65
N GLY A 46 -6.78 -12.88 -9.68
CA GLY A 46 -7.86 -13.85 -9.83
C GLY A 46 -8.99 -13.67 -8.78
N LEU A 47 -9.15 -12.47 -8.24
CA LEU A 47 -10.19 -12.16 -7.26
C LEU A 47 -11.54 -11.89 -7.92
N GLU A 48 -11.55 -11.45 -9.17
CA GLU A 48 -12.72 -11.19 -10.00
C GLU A 48 -13.61 -12.41 -10.20
N ASP A 49 -13.01 -13.61 -10.17
CA ASP A 49 -13.73 -14.89 -10.34
C ASP A 49 -14.19 -15.49 -9.01
N ARG A 50 -13.76 -14.90 -7.89
CA ARG A 50 -13.98 -15.42 -6.53
C ARG A 50 -14.72 -14.46 -5.61
N MET A 51 -15.54 -13.57 -6.15
CA MET A 51 -16.19 -12.48 -5.41
C MET A 51 -17.04 -12.95 -4.22
N ARG A 52 -17.57 -14.20 -4.27
CA ARG A 52 -18.36 -14.81 -3.19
C ARG A 52 -17.50 -15.54 -2.13
N GLN A 53 -16.18 -15.58 -2.31
CA GLN A 53 -15.29 -16.19 -1.34
C GLN A 53 -15.14 -15.29 -0.11
N PRO A 54 -15.19 -15.85 1.13
CA PRO A 54 -14.85 -15.12 2.34
C PRO A 54 -13.42 -14.56 2.29
N VAL A 55 -13.24 -13.32 2.69
CA VAL A 55 -11.93 -12.63 2.67
C VAL A 55 -10.90 -13.30 3.58
N GLY A 56 -11.35 -13.97 4.65
CA GLY A 56 -10.47 -14.74 5.54
C GLY A 56 -9.69 -15.86 4.85
N LEU A 57 -10.15 -16.34 3.68
CA LEU A 57 -9.50 -17.40 2.89
C LEU A 57 -8.49 -16.86 1.86
N LEU A 58 -8.31 -15.54 1.76
CA LEU A 58 -7.36 -14.92 0.87
C LEU A 58 -5.92 -15.01 1.41
N SER A 59 -4.93 -15.07 0.52
CA SER A 59 -3.52 -14.90 0.89
C SER A 59 -3.27 -13.49 1.46
N GLY A 60 -2.15 -13.30 2.13
CA GLY A 60 -1.75 -11.99 2.67
C GLY A 60 -1.74 -10.90 1.60
N GLY A 61 -1.11 -11.16 0.45
CA GLY A 61 -1.04 -10.22 -0.65
C GLY A 61 -2.37 -9.92 -1.31
N GLN A 62 -3.21 -10.94 -1.53
CA GLN A 62 -4.56 -10.76 -2.05
C GLN A 62 -5.41 -9.89 -1.14
N ARG A 63 -5.31 -10.09 0.18
CA ARG A 63 -6.01 -9.28 1.18
C ARG A 63 -5.50 -7.86 1.21
N GLN A 64 -4.19 -7.67 1.08
CA GLN A 64 -3.57 -6.35 1.05
C GLN A 64 -4.00 -5.55 -0.20
N ALA A 65 -3.97 -6.18 -1.38
CA ALA A 65 -4.46 -5.58 -2.61
C ALA A 65 -5.96 -5.24 -2.55
N LEU A 66 -6.77 -6.14 -1.97
CA LEU A 66 -8.19 -5.87 -1.74
C LEU A 66 -8.39 -4.68 -0.78
N THR A 67 -7.61 -4.60 0.32
CA THR A 67 -7.67 -3.48 1.26
C THR A 67 -7.33 -2.15 0.58
N LEU A 68 -6.30 -2.13 -0.25
CA LEU A 68 -5.92 -0.96 -1.04
C LEU A 68 -7.05 -0.54 -2.00
N LEU A 69 -7.63 -1.51 -2.71
CA LEU A 69 -8.77 -1.26 -3.60
C LEU A 69 -9.95 -0.67 -2.83
N MET A 70 -10.29 -1.23 -1.67
CA MET A 70 -11.35 -0.73 -0.80
C MET A 70 -11.09 0.71 -0.35
N ALA A 71 -9.85 1.03 0.08
CA ALA A 71 -9.47 2.37 0.52
C ALA A 71 -9.52 3.42 -0.61
N THR A 72 -9.49 2.97 -1.87
CA THR A 72 -9.48 3.82 -3.06
C THR A 72 -10.73 3.68 -3.94
N MET A 73 -11.74 2.94 -3.49
CA MET A 73 -13.05 2.83 -4.16
C MET A 73 -13.69 4.21 -4.38
N ASN A 74 -13.61 5.06 -3.36
CA ASN A 74 -13.90 6.48 -3.40
C ASN A 74 -12.57 7.20 -3.14
N PRO A 75 -11.90 7.75 -4.17
CA PRO A 75 -10.54 8.28 -4.03
C PRO A 75 -10.43 9.27 -2.86
N PRO A 76 -9.60 8.99 -1.85
CA PRO A 76 -9.43 9.88 -0.70
C PRO A 76 -8.55 11.08 -1.07
N LYS A 77 -8.64 12.16 -0.31
CA LYS A 77 -7.70 13.30 -0.43
C LYS A 77 -6.30 12.95 0.06
N LEU A 78 -6.21 12.04 1.02
CA LEU A 78 -4.95 11.56 1.61
C LEU A 78 -5.05 10.06 1.84
N LEU A 79 -4.07 9.30 1.34
CA LEU A 79 -3.90 7.87 1.59
C LEU A 79 -2.70 7.67 2.52
N LEU A 80 -2.91 6.98 3.62
CA LEU A 80 -1.86 6.61 4.58
C LEU A 80 -1.58 5.11 4.45
N LEU A 81 -0.33 4.75 4.16
CA LEU A 81 0.13 3.37 4.01
C LEU A 81 1.24 3.12 5.03
N ASP A 82 0.97 2.23 5.99
CA ASP A 82 1.93 1.89 7.05
C ASP A 82 2.42 0.46 6.83
N GLU A 83 3.67 0.33 6.36
CA GLU A 83 4.38 -0.94 6.11
C GLU A 83 3.51 -2.00 5.39
N HIS A 84 2.69 -1.57 4.46
CA HIS A 84 1.62 -2.38 3.87
C HIS A 84 2.10 -3.60 3.06
N THR A 85 3.41 -3.76 2.87
CA THR A 85 4.03 -4.92 2.17
C THR A 85 5.00 -5.72 3.03
N ALA A 86 5.27 -5.31 4.28
CA ALA A 86 6.31 -5.91 5.12
C ALA A 86 6.13 -7.40 5.43
N ALA A 87 4.88 -7.89 5.47
CA ALA A 87 4.57 -9.29 5.77
C ALA A 87 4.35 -10.16 4.51
N LEU A 88 4.73 -9.67 3.32
CA LEU A 88 4.55 -10.36 2.06
C LEU A 88 5.87 -10.92 1.55
N ASP A 89 5.80 -12.01 0.78
CA ASP A 89 6.96 -12.47 0.01
C ASP A 89 7.37 -11.43 -1.06
N PRO A 90 8.63 -11.40 -1.50
CA PRO A 90 9.15 -10.33 -2.37
C PRO A 90 8.35 -10.15 -3.66
N GLY A 91 7.97 -11.24 -4.33
CA GLY A 91 7.21 -11.16 -5.59
C GLY A 91 5.81 -10.59 -5.40
N THR A 92 5.14 -10.98 -4.32
CA THR A 92 3.82 -10.43 -3.97
C THR A 92 3.93 -8.98 -3.51
N ALA A 93 4.96 -8.63 -2.75
CA ALA A 93 5.21 -7.26 -2.32
C ALA A 93 5.40 -6.31 -3.51
N GLU A 94 6.23 -6.70 -4.49
CA GLU A 94 6.46 -5.93 -5.72
C GLU A 94 5.15 -5.71 -6.49
N LYS A 95 4.32 -6.76 -6.62
CA LYS A 95 3.01 -6.67 -7.27
C LYS A 95 2.09 -5.68 -6.56
N VAL A 96 1.99 -5.75 -5.23
CA VAL A 96 1.18 -4.81 -4.43
C VAL A 96 1.71 -3.38 -4.54
N LEU A 97 3.03 -3.17 -4.53
CA LEU A 97 3.64 -1.85 -4.73
C LEU A 97 3.35 -1.27 -6.12
N LYS A 98 3.38 -2.12 -7.16
CA LYS A 98 2.98 -1.71 -8.52
C LYS A 98 1.52 -1.26 -8.55
N ILE A 99 0.60 -2.06 -8.00
CA ILE A 99 -0.82 -1.70 -7.90
C ILE A 99 -0.99 -0.38 -7.14
N THR A 100 -0.26 -0.19 -6.03
CA THR A 100 -0.28 1.05 -5.25
C THR A 100 0.10 2.25 -6.12
N ARG A 101 1.21 2.16 -6.87
CA ARG A 101 1.65 3.22 -7.79
C ARG A 101 0.58 3.55 -8.83
N ASP A 102 0.04 2.52 -9.49
CA ASP A 102 -0.93 2.67 -10.56
C ASP A 102 -2.21 3.37 -10.05
N VAL A 103 -2.72 2.95 -8.91
CA VAL A 103 -3.93 3.54 -8.29
C VAL A 103 -3.69 4.99 -7.84
N VAL A 104 -2.56 5.25 -7.18
CA VAL A 104 -2.19 6.61 -6.72
C VAL A 104 -2.03 7.55 -7.91
N ALA A 105 -1.35 7.12 -8.96
CA ALA A 105 -1.16 7.91 -10.18
C ALA A 105 -2.49 8.17 -10.92
N GLN A 106 -3.30 7.12 -11.11
CA GLN A 106 -4.59 7.20 -11.81
C GLN A 106 -5.54 8.22 -11.18
N HIS A 107 -5.54 8.32 -9.86
CA HIS A 107 -6.46 9.18 -9.10
C HIS A 107 -5.78 10.42 -8.53
N SER A 108 -4.48 10.65 -8.80
CA SER A 108 -3.68 11.76 -8.26
C SER A 108 -3.81 11.90 -6.74
N ILE A 109 -3.78 10.77 -6.01
CA ILE A 109 -3.99 10.75 -4.56
C ILE A 109 -2.71 11.21 -3.84
N THR A 110 -2.84 12.22 -2.96
CA THR A 110 -1.76 12.53 -2.03
C THR A 110 -1.54 11.33 -1.11
N THR A 111 -0.31 10.80 -1.07
CA THR A 111 -0.01 9.57 -0.33
C THR A 111 1.17 9.76 0.60
N LEU A 112 1.03 9.34 1.85
CA LEU A 112 2.11 9.17 2.79
C LEU A 112 2.32 7.68 3.04
N MET A 113 3.50 7.17 2.68
CA MET A 113 3.87 5.77 2.87
C MET A 113 5.00 5.64 3.87
N VAL A 114 4.81 4.81 4.89
CA VAL A 114 5.86 4.40 5.83
C VAL A 114 6.42 3.07 5.37
N THR A 115 7.74 2.98 5.29
CA THR A 115 8.47 1.76 4.94
C THR A 115 9.84 1.73 5.62
N HIS A 116 10.30 0.56 6.00
CA HIS A 116 11.68 0.33 6.45
C HIS A 116 12.61 -0.04 5.29
N ASN A 117 12.08 -0.28 4.09
CA ASN A 117 12.89 -0.62 2.91
C ASN A 117 13.37 0.65 2.22
N MET A 118 14.68 0.91 2.27
CA MET A 118 15.33 2.10 1.71
C MET A 118 15.18 2.23 0.20
N LYS A 119 15.19 1.10 -0.53
CA LYS A 119 14.98 1.08 -1.96
C LYS A 119 13.57 1.60 -2.30
N ASN A 120 12.55 1.07 -1.63
CA ASN A 120 11.17 1.53 -1.79
C ASN A 120 11.02 3.02 -1.42
N ALA A 121 11.72 3.49 -0.38
CA ALA A 121 11.70 4.90 0.04
C ALA A 121 12.27 5.86 -1.03
N LEU A 122 13.17 5.37 -1.89
CA LEU A 122 13.71 6.14 -3.03
C LEU A 122 12.94 5.92 -4.33
N GLU A 123 12.41 4.74 -4.58
CA GLU A 123 11.72 4.42 -5.83
C GLU A 123 10.27 4.92 -5.86
N LEU A 124 9.63 5.06 -4.67
CA LEU A 124 8.24 5.44 -4.55
C LEU A 124 8.11 6.90 -4.10
N GLY A 125 7.08 7.58 -4.65
CA GLY A 125 6.81 8.98 -4.31
C GLY A 125 7.84 9.97 -4.89
N ASN A 126 7.75 11.22 -4.47
CA ASN A 126 8.56 12.35 -4.94
C ASN A 126 9.31 13.09 -3.81
N ARG A 127 9.09 12.70 -2.55
CA ARG A 127 9.75 13.22 -1.36
C ARG A 127 10.04 12.10 -0.39
N THR A 128 11.21 12.06 0.21
CA THR A 128 11.60 11.06 1.20
C THR A 128 11.95 11.76 2.51
N LEU A 129 11.27 11.32 3.56
CA LEU A 129 11.53 11.75 4.94
C LEU A 129 12.13 10.57 5.70
N MET A 130 13.18 10.81 6.48
CA MET A 130 13.65 9.84 7.46
C MET A 130 13.44 10.40 8.86
N MET A 131 13.03 9.52 9.75
CA MET A 131 12.72 9.86 11.14
C MET A 131 13.57 9.04 12.08
N ASP A 132 14.07 9.69 13.12
CA ASP A 132 14.68 9.05 14.27
C ASP A 132 14.17 9.72 15.56
N SER A 133 13.81 8.90 16.54
CA SER A 133 13.39 9.34 17.88
C SER A 133 12.31 10.44 17.87
N GLY A 134 11.36 10.36 16.91
CA GLY A 134 10.26 11.31 16.77
C GLY A 134 10.60 12.60 16.00
N HIS A 135 11.84 12.73 15.50
CA HIS A 135 12.29 13.89 14.74
C HIS A 135 12.55 13.52 13.27
N ILE A 136 12.30 14.48 12.35
CA ILE A 136 12.73 14.35 10.96
C ILE A 136 14.22 14.67 10.92
N VAL A 137 15.04 13.67 10.56
CA VAL A 137 16.50 13.80 10.45
C VAL A 137 16.97 13.98 9.02
N LEU A 138 16.12 13.65 8.05
CA LEU A 138 16.36 13.87 6.62
C LEU A 138 15.06 14.22 5.91
N ASP A 139 15.13 15.20 5.01
CA ASP A 139 14.02 15.61 4.14
C ASP A 139 14.59 15.95 2.76
N VAL A 140 14.33 15.10 1.76
CA VAL A 140 14.84 15.25 0.40
C VAL A 140 13.75 15.14 -0.64
N GLN A 141 13.82 15.97 -1.68
CA GLN A 141 12.85 16.01 -2.78
C GLN A 141 13.51 16.51 -4.08
N GLY A 142 12.76 16.41 -5.19
CA GLY A 142 13.19 16.96 -6.48
C GLY A 142 14.48 16.33 -7.01
N GLU A 143 15.34 17.15 -7.63
CA GLU A 143 16.59 16.71 -8.28
C GLU A 143 17.57 16.08 -7.29
N GLU A 144 17.65 16.62 -6.09
CA GLU A 144 18.51 16.08 -5.04
C GLU A 144 18.15 14.62 -4.73
N ARG A 145 16.86 14.33 -4.54
CA ARG A 145 16.38 12.97 -4.29
C ARG A 145 16.55 12.04 -5.50
N ALA A 146 16.32 12.55 -6.71
CA ALA A 146 16.38 11.76 -7.95
C ALA A 146 17.78 11.20 -8.23
N GLY A 147 18.83 11.88 -7.78
CA GLY A 147 20.22 11.44 -7.90
C GLY A 147 20.73 10.55 -6.76
N MET A 148 19.92 10.31 -5.70
CA MET A 148 20.38 9.58 -4.52
C MET A 148 20.35 8.06 -4.73
N THR A 149 21.38 7.42 -4.19
CA THR A 149 21.42 5.97 -3.98
C THR A 149 21.00 5.59 -2.55
N VAL A 150 20.76 4.30 -2.30
CA VAL A 150 20.50 3.81 -0.93
C VAL A 150 21.68 4.13 0.00
N ASN A 151 22.92 4.03 -0.49
CA ASN A 151 24.10 4.37 0.30
C ASN A 151 24.12 5.85 0.70
N ASP A 152 23.82 6.75 -0.22
CA ASP A 152 23.74 8.20 0.09
C ASP A 152 22.68 8.47 1.16
N LEU A 153 21.53 7.77 1.07
CA LEU A 153 20.45 7.89 2.05
C LEU A 153 20.91 7.45 3.45
N LEU A 154 21.61 6.31 3.53
CA LEU A 154 22.17 5.78 4.78
C LEU A 154 23.24 6.68 5.38
N GLU A 155 24.17 7.21 4.56
CA GLU A 155 25.21 8.14 5.02
C GLU A 155 24.62 9.41 5.62
N ARG A 156 23.63 9.99 4.94
CA ARG A 156 22.95 11.19 5.45
C ARG A 156 22.16 10.89 6.72
N PHE A 157 21.54 9.72 6.83
CA PHE A 157 20.85 9.31 8.04
C PHE A 157 21.83 9.19 9.23
N ARG A 158 22.99 8.52 9.04
CA ARG A 158 24.04 8.41 10.06
C ARG A 158 24.51 9.79 10.51
N ALA A 159 24.75 10.70 9.57
CA ALA A 159 25.18 12.05 9.86
C ALA A 159 24.11 12.84 10.65
N GLY A 160 22.83 12.69 10.31
CA GLY A 160 21.71 13.37 10.96
C GLY A 160 21.32 12.78 12.33
N ALA A 161 21.39 11.47 12.47
CA ALA A 161 21.00 10.78 13.71
C ALA A 161 22.11 10.76 14.78
N GLY A 162 23.36 11.09 14.43
CA GLY A 162 24.50 11.12 15.38
C GLY A 162 24.84 9.76 15.98
N LYS A 163 24.34 8.66 15.40
CA LYS A 163 24.55 7.29 15.87
C LYS A 163 25.21 6.45 14.78
N ASP A 164 26.26 5.71 15.16
CA ASP A 164 26.70 4.56 14.39
C ASP A 164 25.60 3.47 14.45
N LEU A 165 24.96 3.23 13.31
CA LEU A 165 24.02 2.12 13.19
C LEU A 165 24.82 0.82 13.06
N ASP A 166 25.04 0.14 14.19
CA ASP A 166 25.74 -1.15 14.26
C ASP A 166 24.96 -2.31 13.58
N ASN A 167 23.83 -2.04 12.93
CA ASN A 167 22.95 -3.07 12.37
C ASN A 167 22.52 -2.78 10.92
N ASP A 168 23.51 -2.72 10.00
CA ASP A 168 23.29 -2.57 8.55
C ASP A 168 22.41 -3.68 7.91
N ARG A 169 22.23 -4.82 8.61
CA ARG A 169 21.43 -5.95 8.11
C ARG A 169 19.93 -5.70 8.03
N ILE A 170 19.38 -4.85 8.89
CA ILE A 170 17.93 -4.59 8.92
C ILE A 170 17.52 -3.62 7.80
N LEU A 171 18.42 -2.71 7.39
CA LEU A 171 18.13 -1.65 6.43
C LEU A 171 18.37 -2.07 4.97
N LEU A 172 19.08 -3.17 4.75
CA LEU A 172 19.45 -3.70 3.43
C LEU A 172 18.77 -5.05 3.10
N SER A 173 17.79 -5.50 3.91
CA SER A 173 17.07 -6.74 3.61
C SER A 173 16.25 -6.59 2.34
N ASP A 174 16.60 -7.38 1.34
CA ASP A 174 15.94 -7.59 0.06
C ASP A 174 14.49 -8.04 0.21
#